data_38061288b5ee253ec6e0c9d8d848c0b8
#
_entry.id   38061288b5ee253ec6e0c9d8d848c0b8
#
_cell.length_a   1.000
_cell.length_b   1.000
_cell.length_c   1.000
_cell.angle_alpha   90.00
_cell.angle_beta   90.00
_cell.angle_gamma   90.00
#
_symmetry.space_group_name_H-M   'P 1'
#
loop_
_entity.id
_entity.type
_entity.pdbx_description
1 polymer ?
#
loop_
_entity_poly.entity_id
_entity_poly.type
_entity_poly.pdbx_seq_one_letter_code
_entity_poly.pdbx_strand_id
1 'polypeptide(L)'
;MKRKKIVVALGHKALGTTLPEQKAAVKRSAKVIADLVAAGADIVITHSNAPQVGMIHMAMNEFGKMHTDYSAAPMSVCSAMSEGYIGYDLQNAIRAEXXXXXXXXXXXXXLTKEEADAEEEKGNYVTKTEDGYRRIVAAPKPQDIVEIDSIRLLLDAGQVVIAAGGGGIPVLPQNEELKGASAVIEKDLTSGLMAEMLNADMLMILTSVENVSINYGTPDEKPLEHITVADAKKYIAEGQFGENSMLPKMEAAVSFLEKGIGRTAVITSIDSALAGFQGKTGTIIE
;
A
#
# COMPACT_ATOMS: atom_id res chain seq x y z
N MET A 1 18.72 5.58 -23.06
CA MET A 1 18.11 4.37 -22.54
C MET A 1 16.63 4.64 -22.29
N LYS A 2 15.73 3.73 -22.69
CA LYS A 2 14.27 3.90 -22.46
C LYS A 2 14.01 3.84 -20.96
N ARG A 3 13.27 4.80 -20.44
CA ARG A 3 12.89 4.81 -19.02
C ARG A 3 11.87 3.70 -18.74
N LYS A 4 11.94 3.11 -17.56
CA LYS A 4 11.01 2.04 -17.14
C LYS A 4 9.87 2.64 -16.31
N LYS A 5 8.64 2.33 -16.69
CA LYS A 5 7.46 2.68 -15.88
C LYS A 5 7.34 1.69 -14.74
N ILE A 6 7.34 2.18 -13.51
CA ILE A 6 7.25 1.30 -12.33
C ILE A 6 6.19 1.81 -11.36
N VAL A 7 5.51 0.88 -10.71
CA VAL A 7 4.69 1.18 -9.54
C VAL A 7 5.48 0.73 -8.30
N VAL A 8 5.70 1.66 -7.37
CA VAL A 8 6.43 1.41 -6.13
C VAL A 8 5.43 1.45 -4.97
N ALA A 9 5.24 0.31 -4.32
CA ALA A 9 4.34 0.18 -3.17
C ALA A 9 5.15 0.30 -1.87
N LEU A 10 4.99 1.43 -1.16
CA LEU A 10 5.69 1.70 0.10
C LEU A 10 4.94 1.04 1.27
N GLY A 11 5.62 0.15 1.97
CA GLY A 11 5.09 -0.51 3.17
C GLY A 11 5.11 0.42 4.39
N HIS A 12 4.62 -0.10 5.51
CA HIS A 12 4.50 0.65 6.76
C HIS A 12 5.83 1.25 7.24
N LYS A 13 6.93 0.50 7.15
CA LYS A 13 8.24 0.97 7.61
C LYS A 13 8.76 2.18 6.82
N ALA A 14 8.24 2.38 5.61
CA ALA A 14 8.60 3.55 4.79
C ALA A 14 7.96 4.84 5.29
N LEU A 15 6.97 4.74 6.21
CA LEU A 15 6.18 5.88 6.70
C LEU A 15 6.22 6.05 8.23
N GLY A 16 6.43 4.97 8.99
CA GLY A 16 6.36 5.02 10.46
C GLY A 16 4.92 5.12 10.99
N THR A 17 4.79 5.25 12.29
CA THR A 17 3.51 5.25 13.00
C THR A 17 3.10 6.63 13.51
N THR A 18 4.01 7.32 14.18
CA THR A 18 3.75 8.64 14.80
C THR A 18 4.15 9.78 13.86
N LEU A 19 3.67 10.98 14.12
CA LEU A 19 4.00 12.17 13.34
C LEU A 19 5.52 12.37 13.18
N PRO A 20 6.31 12.34 14.28
CA PRO A 20 7.77 12.49 14.15
C PRO A 20 8.42 11.35 13.36
N GLU A 21 7.97 10.11 13.58
CA GLU A 21 8.47 8.94 12.82
C GLU A 21 8.18 9.11 11.34
N GLN A 22 6.97 9.55 10.97
CA GLN A 22 6.61 9.76 9.57
C GLN A 22 7.51 10.80 8.92
N LYS A 23 7.75 11.93 9.61
CA LYS A 23 8.64 12.98 9.09
C LYS A 23 10.06 12.48 8.82
N ALA A 24 10.57 11.60 9.68
CA ALA A 24 11.89 10.98 9.48
C ALA A 24 11.86 9.96 8.34
N ALA A 25 10.84 9.08 8.35
CA ALA A 25 10.73 7.99 7.38
C ALA A 25 10.51 8.47 5.94
N VAL A 26 9.69 9.51 5.74
CA VAL A 26 9.45 10.02 4.38
C VAL A 26 10.70 10.62 3.73
N LYS A 27 11.63 11.14 4.53
CA LYS A 27 12.92 11.64 4.01
C LYS A 27 13.75 10.49 3.42
N ARG A 28 13.79 9.36 4.12
CA ARG A 28 14.47 8.15 3.66
C ARG A 28 13.79 7.60 2.40
N SER A 29 12.47 7.51 2.42
CA SER A 29 11.68 7.06 1.26
C SER A 29 11.88 7.97 0.06
N ALA A 30 11.90 9.29 0.27
CA ALA A 30 12.10 10.28 -0.79
C ALA A 30 13.47 10.12 -1.46
N LYS A 31 14.51 9.85 -0.66
CA LYS A 31 15.85 9.60 -1.22
C LYS A 31 15.84 8.36 -2.13
N VAL A 32 15.20 7.28 -1.67
CA VAL A 32 15.06 6.05 -2.46
C VAL A 32 14.33 6.33 -3.78
N ILE A 33 13.23 7.08 -3.73
CA ILE A 33 12.48 7.44 -4.95
C ILE A 33 13.36 8.27 -5.90
N ALA A 34 14.09 9.24 -5.36
CA ALA A 34 15.00 10.07 -6.19
C ALA A 34 16.09 9.22 -6.86
N ASP A 35 16.67 8.26 -6.13
CA ASP A 35 17.68 7.34 -6.67
C ASP A 35 17.11 6.50 -7.82
N LEU A 36 15.87 6.00 -7.67
CA LEU A 36 15.18 5.22 -8.72
C LEU A 36 14.91 6.09 -9.96
N VAL A 37 14.46 7.35 -9.77
CA VAL A 37 14.23 8.28 -10.88
C VAL A 37 15.55 8.56 -11.62
N ALA A 38 16.63 8.79 -10.87
CA ALA A 38 17.97 9.00 -11.43
C ALA A 38 18.46 7.77 -12.21
N ALA A 39 18.07 6.58 -11.77
CA ALA A 39 18.41 5.33 -12.45
C ALA A 39 17.54 5.03 -13.69
N GLY A 40 16.58 5.89 -14.00
CA GLY A 40 15.76 5.78 -15.22
C GLY A 40 14.35 5.26 -15.01
N ALA A 41 13.81 5.38 -13.81
CA ALA A 41 12.42 4.99 -13.52
C ALA A 41 11.47 6.17 -13.66
N ASP A 42 10.30 5.92 -14.28
CA ASP A 42 9.11 6.78 -14.21
C ASP A 42 8.17 6.13 -13.21
N ILE A 43 7.80 6.84 -12.17
CA ILE A 43 7.29 6.22 -10.93
C ILE A 43 5.88 6.68 -10.56
N VAL A 44 5.00 5.70 -10.29
CA VAL A 44 3.80 5.91 -9.48
C VAL A 44 4.07 5.28 -8.10
N ILE A 45 3.80 6.02 -7.05
CA ILE A 45 3.97 5.59 -5.66
C ILE A 45 2.59 5.29 -5.06
N THR A 46 2.44 4.11 -4.50
CA THR A 46 1.35 3.81 -3.56
C THR A 46 1.96 3.68 -2.17
N HIS A 47 1.17 3.78 -1.12
CA HIS A 47 1.71 3.70 0.25
C HIS A 47 0.68 3.11 1.21
N SER A 48 1.17 2.53 2.30
CA SER A 48 0.31 2.09 3.40
C SER A 48 -0.16 3.29 4.23
N ASN A 49 -1.17 3.09 5.06
CA ASN A 49 -1.70 4.15 5.92
C ASN A 49 -2.27 3.61 7.24
N ALA A 50 -2.07 2.33 7.55
CA ALA A 50 -2.78 1.66 8.65
C ALA A 50 -2.79 2.45 9.98
N PRO A 51 -1.63 2.88 10.52
CA PRO A 51 -1.67 3.66 11.76
C PRO A 51 -2.36 5.01 11.62
N GLN A 52 -2.14 5.68 10.49
CA GLN A 52 -2.64 7.04 10.27
C GLN A 52 -4.17 7.08 10.19
N VAL A 53 -4.77 6.18 9.42
CA VAL A 53 -6.24 6.15 9.29
C VAL A 53 -6.88 5.72 10.63
N GLY A 54 -6.24 4.81 11.35
CA GLY A 54 -6.70 4.40 12.69
C GLY A 54 -6.73 5.57 13.65
N MET A 55 -5.65 6.32 13.72
CA MET A 55 -5.53 7.52 14.56
C MET A 55 -6.63 8.54 14.21
N ILE A 56 -6.80 8.83 12.93
CA ILE A 56 -7.81 9.80 12.44
C ILE A 56 -9.21 9.32 12.83
N HIS A 57 -9.51 8.04 12.57
CA HIS A 57 -10.84 7.48 12.84
C HIS A 57 -11.17 7.55 14.34
N MET A 58 -10.21 7.19 15.21
CA MET A 58 -10.40 7.29 16.66
C MET A 58 -10.61 8.74 17.11
N ALA A 59 -9.77 9.66 16.63
CA ALA A 59 -9.86 11.07 16.99
C ALA A 59 -11.22 11.67 16.57
N MET A 60 -11.69 11.36 15.35
CA MET A 60 -12.97 11.87 14.87
C MET A 60 -14.14 11.29 15.65
N ASN A 61 -14.07 10.01 16.03
CA ASN A 61 -15.13 9.38 16.82
C ASN A 61 -15.18 9.96 18.25
N GLU A 62 -14.03 10.13 18.91
CA GLU A 62 -13.98 10.69 20.25
C GLU A 62 -14.48 12.14 20.26
N PHE A 63 -14.08 12.93 19.27
CA PHE A 63 -14.57 14.30 19.13
C PHE A 63 -16.11 14.32 18.95
N GLY A 64 -16.64 13.45 18.08
CA GLY A 64 -18.08 13.36 17.83
C GLY A 64 -18.89 12.95 19.08
N LYS A 65 -18.33 12.10 19.94
CA LYS A 65 -18.98 11.74 21.21
C LYS A 65 -19.12 12.93 22.16
N MET A 66 -18.12 13.82 22.18
CA MET A 66 -18.09 15.00 23.06
C MET A 66 -18.85 16.18 22.45
N HIS A 67 -19.02 16.20 21.16
CA HIS A 67 -19.62 17.32 20.43
C HIS A 67 -20.70 16.80 19.49
N THR A 68 -21.90 16.63 20.02
CA THR A 68 -23.03 15.99 19.30
C THR A 68 -23.54 16.78 18.09
N ASP A 69 -23.10 18.03 17.92
CA ASP A 69 -23.38 18.82 16.71
C ASP A 69 -22.59 18.32 15.48
N TYR A 70 -21.57 17.48 15.72
CA TYR A 70 -20.72 16.91 14.67
C TYR A 70 -21.02 15.41 14.52
N SER A 71 -20.96 14.91 13.32
CA SER A 71 -21.13 13.49 13.06
C SER A 71 -19.77 12.77 13.11
N ALA A 72 -19.81 11.47 13.38
CA ALA A 72 -18.63 10.61 13.22
C ALA A 72 -18.22 10.57 11.74
N ALA A 73 -16.92 10.54 11.47
CA ALA A 73 -16.42 10.49 10.09
C ALA A 73 -16.48 9.05 9.55
N PRO A 74 -17.07 8.83 8.40
CA PRO A 74 -17.04 7.51 7.76
C PRO A 74 -15.60 7.09 7.43
N MET A 75 -15.37 5.77 7.32
CA MET A 75 -14.04 5.21 7.04
C MET A 75 -13.46 5.77 5.73
N SER A 76 -14.29 5.93 4.68
CA SER A 76 -13.84 6.51 3.41
C SER A 76 -13.31 7.94 3.57
N VAL A 77 -13.94 8.74 4.43
CA VAL A 77 -13.50 10.12 4.73
C VAL A 77 -12.18 10.08 5.49
N CYS A 78 -12.06 9.19 6.49
CA CYS A 78 -10.80 9.01 7.24
C CYS A 78 -9.66 8.55 6.33
N SER A 79 -9.96 7.67 5.37
CA SER A 79 -8.99 7.25 4.34
C SER A 79 -8.53 8.46 3.52
N ALA A 80 -9.46 9.28 3.05
CA ALA A 80 -9.14 10.49 2.28
C ALA A 80 -8.26 11.45 3.09
N MET A 81 -8.58 11.65 4.39
CA MET A 81 -7.78 12.50 5.27
C MET A 81 -6.36 11.94 5.42
N SER A 82 -6.21 10.62 5.57
CA SER A 82 -4.91 10.00 5.69
C SER A 82 -4.09 10.12 4.40
N GLU A 83 -4.75 10.02 3.25
CA GLU A 83 -4.08 10.23 1.96
C GLU A 83 -3.52 11.65 1.84
N GLY A 84 -4.33 12.65 2.21
CA GLY A 84 -3.90 14.05 2.19
C GLY A 84 -2.71 14.28 3.09
N TYR A 85 -2.76 13.78 4.32
CA TYR A 85 -1.71 13.95 5.31
C TYR A 85 -0.40 13.26 4.90
N ILE A 86 -0.47 11.99 4.52
CA ILE A 86 0.72 11.22 4.10
C ILE A 86 1.26 11.77 2.77
N GLY A 87 0.37 12.06 1.82
CA GLY A 87 0.74 12.63 0.53
C GLY A 87 1.46 13.97 0.68
N TYR A 88 0.98 14.82 1.60
CA TYR A 88 1.62 16.10 1.92
C TYR A 88 3.08 15.89 2.37
N ASP A 89 3.31 14.97 3.32
CA ASP A 89 4.66 14.71 3.83
C ASP A 89 5.57 14.09 2.75
N LEU A 90 5.07 13.10 2.02
CA LEU A 90 5.82 12.46 0.92
C LEU A 90 6.17 13.46 -0.19
N GLN A 91 5.18 14.26 -0.63
CA GLN A 91 5.38 15.24 -1.69
C GLN A 91 6.47 16.25 -1.30
N ASN A 92 6.41 16.77 -0.07
CA ASN A 92 7.40 17.73 0.40
C ASN A 92 8.79 17.11 0.45
N ALA A 93 8.90 15.87 0.94
CA ALA A 93 10.19 15.18 1.04
C ALA A 93 10.77 14.87 -0.35
N ILE A 94 9.95 14.36 -1.26
CA ILE A 94 10.37 14.03 -2.64
C ILE A 94 10.78 15.31 -3.38
N ARG A 95 10.00 16.39 -3.22
CA ARG A 95 10.34 17.69 -3.83
C ARG A 95 11.71 18.19 -3.35
N ALA A 96 12.00 18.00 -2.09
CA ALA A 96 13.32 18.41 -1.54
C ALA A 96 14.46 17.57 -2.13
N GLU A 97 14.24 16.33 -2.44
CA GLU A 97 15.25 15.45 -3.07
C GLU A 97 15.32 15.60 -4.59
N UNK A 98 14.21 15.66 -5.15
CA UNK A 98 14.18 15.68 -6.59
C UNK A 98 13.77 17.02 -7.16
N UNK A 99 13.24 17.89 -6.53
CA UNK A 99 12.69 19.10 -6.88
C UNK A 99 11.41 18.98 -7.56
N UNK A 100 10.47 17.74 -7.31
CA UNK A 100 9.20 17.59 -7.78
C UNK A 100 8.18 16.67 -7.32
N UNK A 101 7.01 16.51 -6.78
CA UNK A 101 6.04 15.59 -6.66
C UNK A 101 4.81 15.53 -6.01
N UNK A 102 3.77 14.61 -5.76
CA UNK A 102 2.51 14.56 -5.33
C UNK A 102 1.79 13.62 -4.48
N UNK A 103 0.63 13.24 -3.76
CA UNK A 103 -0.06 12.84 -2.64
C UNK A 103 -0.83 11.57 -2.47
N UNK A 104 -1.31 10.81 -1.30
CA UNK A 104 -1.73 9.99 -0.46
C UNK A 104 -2.47 8.96 0.09
N UNK A 105 -2.97 8.14 1.34
CA UNK A 105 -3.15 7.33 2.28
C UNK A 105 -3.91 6.47 3.00
N UNK A 106 -4.44 5.37 4.19
CA UNK A 106 -4.69 4.82 5.22
C UNK A 106 -5.19 3.81 6.03
N UNK A 107 -5.39 2.91 7.31
CA UNK A 107 -5.60 1.92 8.10
C UNK A 107 -6.07 1.86 9.43
N UNK A 108 -6.39 0.87 10.34
CA UNK A 108 -7.05 0.73 11.58
C UNK A 108 -6.21 0.40 12.78
N UNK A 109 -6.71 0.46 13.92
CA UNK A 109 -6.13 0.30 15.21
C UNK A 109 -6.78 -0.84 15.97
N UNK A 110 -6.29 -1.27 16.94
CA UNK A 110 -6.73 -2.25 17.86
C UNK A 110 -7.67 -1.65 18.88
N LEU A 111 -8.51 -2.48 19.58
CA LEU A 111 -9.54 -2.05 20.57
C LEU A 111 -9.38 -2.82 21.88
N THR A 112 -9.77 -2.24 22.96
CA THR A 112 -9.95 -2.97 24.23
C THR A 112 -11.21 -3.86 24.13
N LYS A 113 -11.42 -4.74 25.13
CA LYS A 113 -12.61 -5.59 25.13
C LYS A 113 -13.90 -4.76 25.21
N GLU A 114 -13.91 -3.74 26.07
CA GLU A 114 -15.07 -2.86 26.24
C GLU A 114 -15.42 -2.09 24.96
N GLU A 115 -14.40 -1.63 24.26
CA GLU A 115 -14.58 -0.95 22.96
C GLU A 115 -15.07 -1.92 21.88
N ALA A 116 -14.58 -3.17 21.91
CA ALA A 116 -15.01 -4.21 20.99
C ALA A 116 -16.49 -4.57 21.21
N ASP A 117 -16.88 -4.76 22.47
CA ASP A 117 -18.28 -5.07 22.84
C ASP A 117 -19.21 -3.92 22.39
N ALA A 118 -18.80 -2.67 22.59
CA ALA A 118 -19.56 -1.49 22.14
C ALA A 118 -19.67 -1.41 20.59
N GLU A 119 -18.66 -1.88 19.88
CA GLU A 119 -18.70 -1.94 18.41
C GLU A 119 -19.64 -3.05 17.92
N GLU A 120 -19.66 -4.21 18.60
CA GLU A 120 -20.59 -5.30 18.27
C GLU A 120 -22.04 -4.87 18.51
N GLU A 121 -22.32 -4.12 19.57
CA GLU A 121 -23.67 -3.57 19.85
C GLU A 121 -24.16 -2.64 18.74
N LYS A 122 -23.25 -1.96 18.04
CA LYS A 122 -23.57 -1.11 16.89
C LYS A 122 -23.74 -1.89 15.57
N GLY A 123 -23.58 -3.23 15.62
CA GLY A 123 -23.69 -4.09 14.46
C GLY A 123 -22.39 -4.22 13.66
N ASN A 124 -21.27 -3.82 14.23
CA ASN A 124 -19.95 -4.00 13.61
C ASN A 124 -19.36 -5.35 14.02
N TYR A 125 -18.52 -5.91 13.16
CA TYR A 125 -17.84 -7.17 13.45
C TYR A 125 -16.48 -6.91 14.09
N VAL A 126 -16.13 -7.69 15.11
CA VAL A 126 -14.87 -7.55 15.83
C VAL A 126 -14.21 -8.92 15.95
N THR A 127 -12.89 -8.97 15.93
CA THR A 127 -12.13 -10.20 16.16
C THR A 127 -11.09 -9.98 17.25
N LYS A 128 -10.86 -11.03 18.06
CA LYS A 128 -9.80 -11.01 19.07
C LYS A 128 -8.46 -11.27 18.41
N THR A 129 -7.44 -10.53 18.83
CA THR A 129 -6.07 -10.68 18.39
C THR A 129 -5.16 -10.84 19.61
N GLU A 130 -3.89 -11.13 19.40
CA GLU A 130 -2.91 -11.25 20.49
C GLU A 130 -2.79 -9.95 21.28
N ASP A 131 -2.97 -8.81 20.63
CA ASP A 131 -2.81 -7.46 21.19
C ASP A 131 -4.15 -6.82 21.65
N GLY A 132 -5.27 -7.55 21.60
CA GLY A 132 -6.59 -7.04 22.00
C GLY A 132 -7.69 -7.41 21.00
N TYR A 133 -8.54 -6.45 20.68
CA TYR A 133 -9.66 -6.66 19.76
C TYR A 133 -9.53 -5.69 18.58
N ARG A 134 -9.95 -6.13 17.41
CA ARG A 134 -9.90 -5.31 16.20
C ARG A 134 -11.22 -5.40 15.45
N ARG A 135 -11.74 -4.24 15.06
CA ARG A 135 -12.94 -4.17 14.22
C ARG A 135 -12.61 -4.78 12.84
N ILE A 136 -13.49 -5.65 12.38
CA ILE A 136 -13.41 -6.23 11.04
C ILE A 136 -14.15 -5.28 10.10
N VAL A 137 -13.48 -4.82 9.04
CA VAL A 137 -14.10 -4.08 7.96
C VAL A 137 -13.95 -4.88 6.67
N ALA A 138 -14.92 -4.74 5.77
CA ALA A 138 -14.86 -5.40 4.48
C ALA A 138 -13.58 -4.98 3.74
N ALA A 139 -12.91 -5.95 3.13
CA ALA A 139 -11.66 -5.71 2.38
C ALA A 139 -11.79 -6.36 0.98
N PRO A 140 -12.68 -5.83 0.13
CA PRO A 140 -12.88 -6.38 -1.21
C PRO A 140 -11.64 -6.14 -2.09
N LYS A 141 -11.49 -7.00 -3.09
CA LYS A 141 -10.44 -6.82 -4.11
C LYS A 141 -10.79 -5.60 -4.96
N PRO A 142 -9.81 -4.74 -5.27
CA PRO A 142 -10.06 -3.59 -6.13
C PRO A 142 -10.43 -4.05 -7.54
N GLN A 143 -11.40 -3.38 -8.16
CA GLN A 143 -11.89 -3.71 -9.50
C GLN A 143 -11.43 -2.68 -10.54
N ASP A 144 -11.26 -1.44 -10.12
CA ASP A 144 -10.94 -0.34 -11.02
C ASP A 144 -10.29 0.80 -10.22
N ILE A 145 -9.62 1.68 -10.93
CA ILE A 145 -9.02 2.91 -10.37
C ILE A 145 -9.57 4.08 -11.18
N VAL A 146 -10.43 4.87 -10.57
CA VAL A 146 -11.23 5.90 -11.26
C VAL A 146 -10.34 6.91 -11.98
N GLU A 147 -9.23 7.32 -11.37
CA GLU A 147 -8.34 8.34 -11.91
C GLU A 147 -7.20 7.79 -12.78
N ILE A 148 -7.29 6.55 -13.24
CA ILE A 148 -6.16 5.88 -13.93
C ILE A 148 -5.66 6.66 -15.16
N ASP A 149 -6.56 7.29 -15.90
CA ASP A 149 -6.16 8.05 -17.09
C ASP A 149 -5.40 9.33 -16.73
N SER A 150 -5.80 10.00 -15.64
CA SER A 150 -5.06 11.16 -15.12
C SER A 150 -3.67 10.74 -14.62
N ILE A 151 -3.59 9.61 -13.92
CA ILE A 151 -2.32 9.05 -13.43
C ILE A 151 -1.40 8.75 -14.62
N ARG A 152 -1.93 8.11 -15.66
CA ARG A 152 -1.19 7.77 -16.88
C ARG A 152 -0.64 9.03 -17.55
N LEU A 153 -1.48 10.04 -17.70
CA LEU A 153 -1.09 11.31 -18.34
C LEU A 153 0.07 11.96 -17.60
N LEU A 154 0.00 12.03 -16.28
CA LEU A 154 1.05 12.63 -15.46
C LEU A 154 2.34 11.81 -15.53
N LEU A 155 2.23 10.48 -15.46
CA LEU A 155 3.39 9.58 -15.56
C LEU A 155 4.07 9.73 -16.91
N ASP A 156 3.30 9.77 -18.00
CA ASP A 156 3.82 9.95 -19.37
C ASP A 156 4.48 11.32 -19.56
N ALA A 157 4.05 12.32 -18.78
CA ALA A 157 4.67 13.64 -18.76
C ALA A 157 5.92 13.69 -17.85
N GLY A 158 6.36 12.55 -17.33
CA GLY A 158 7.57 12.46 -16.51
C GLY A 158 7.39 12.90 -15.05
N GLN A 159 6.14 12.98 -14.58
CA GLN A 159 5.88 13.35 -13.19
C GLN A 159 5.99 12.11 -12.29
N VAL A 160 6.48 12.28 -11.07
CA VAL A 160 6.37 11.28 -10.01
C VAL A 160 4.98 11.46 -9.41
N VAL A 161 4.17 10.40 -9.47
CA VAL A 161 2.76 10.46 -9.05
C VAL A 161 2.60 9.68 -7.75
N ILE A 162 1.91 10.24 -6.76
CA ILE A 162 1.49 9.53 -5.55
C ILE A 162 0.00 9.29 -5.69
N ALA A 163 -0.43 8.03 -5.64
CA ALA A 163 -1.82 7.68 -5.92
C ALA A 163 -2.27 6.48 -5.10
N ALA A 164 -3.58 6.40 -4.86
CA ALA A 164 -4.24 5.26 -4.22
C ALA A 164 -3.60 4.85 -2.89
N GLY A 165 -3.24 5.82 -2.07
CA GLY A 165 -2.67 5.56 -0.74
C GLY A 165 -3.63 4.72 0.12
N GLY A 166 -3.07 3.76 0.88
CA GLY A 166 -3.88 2.85 1.69
C GLY A 166 -4.77 1.92 0.88
N GLY A 167 -4.52 1.80 -0.43
CA GLY A 167 -5.36 1.05 -1.35
C GLY A 167 -6.39 1.89 -2.08
N GLY A 168 -6.42 3.21 -1.77
CA GLY A 168 -7.38 4.15 -2.36
C GLY A 168 -8.63 4.33 -1.49
N ILE A 169 -9.38 5.39 -1.78
CA ILE A 169 -10.67 5.63 -1.13
C ILE A 169 -11.67 4.64 -1.73
N PRO A 170 -12.24 3.72 -0.92
CA PRO A 170 -13.17 2.73 -1.48
C PRO A 170 -14.49 3.38 -1.83
N VAL A 171 -14.92 3.24 -3.08
CA VAL A 171 -16.16 3.81 -3.58
C VAL A 171 -16.95 2.76 -4.37
N LEU A 172 -18.25 2.94 -4.40
CA LEU A 172 -19.18 2.10 -5.17
C LEU A 172 -20.01 3.01 -6.09
N PRO A 173 -20.12 2.67 -7.37
CA PRO A 173 -21.03 3.43 -8.24
C PRO A 173 -22.48 3.21 -7.83
N GLN A 174 -23.21 4.31 -7.68
CA GLN A 174 -24.62 4.27 -7.33
C GLN A 174 -25.32 5.50 -7.95
N ASN A 175 -26.22 5.24 -8.90
CA ASN A 175 -27.01 6.29 -9.56
C ASN A 175 -26.14 7.44 -10.10
N GLU A 176 -25.14 7.12 -10.90
CA GLU A 176 -24.22 8.10 -11.53
C GLU A 176 -23.27 8.81 -10.54
N GLU A 177 -23.32 8.45 -9.27
CA GLU A 177 -22.41 8.98 -8.25
C GLU A 177 -21.48 7.90 -7.72
N LEU A 178 -20.36 8.32 -7.16
CA LEU A 178 -19.46 7.45 -6.42
C LEU A 178 -19.68 7.64 -4.92
N LYS A 179 -20.19 6.62 -4.26
CA LYS A 179 -20.41 6.67 -2.81
C LYS A 179 -19.31 5.97 -2.06
N GLY A 180 -18.80 6.60 -1.02
CA GLY A 180 -17.79 6.01 -0.14
C GLY A 180 -18.30 4.74 0.53
N ALA A 181 -17.54 3.68 0.45
CA ALA A 181 -17.87 2.38 1.06
C ALA A 181 -17.26 2.26 2.47
N SER A 182 -17.95 1.55 3.36
CA SER A 182 -17.41 1.22 4.68
C SER A 182 -16.49 -0.02 4.55
N ALA A 183 -15.35 0.19 3.93
CA ALA A 183 -14.40 -0.85 3.56
C ALA A 183 -12.98 -0.31 3.60
N VAL A 184 -12.01 -1.18 3.56
CA VAL A 184 -10.61 -0.84 3.26
C VAL A 184 -10.17 -1.69 2.07
N ILE A 185 -9.25 -1.18 1.29
CA ILE A 185 -8.71 -1.94 0.15
C ILE A 185 -7.27 -2.32 0.48
N GLU A 186 -6.88 -3.53 0.12
CA GLU A 186 -5.51 -3.99 0.35
C GLU A 186 -4.56 -3.26 -0.63
N LYS A 187 -3.65 -2.47 -0.08
CA LYS A 187 -2.74 -1.62 -0.84
C LYS A 187 -1.95 -2.40 -1.91
N ASP A 188 -1.46 -3.59 -1.57
CA ASP A 188 -0.64 -4.35 -2.52
C ASP A 188 -1.46 -4.82 -3.72
N LEU A 189 -2.72 -5.20 -3.50
CA LEU A 189 -3.62 -5.57 -4.61
C LEU A 189 -3.93 -4.35 -5.49
N THR A 190 -4.16 -3.17 -4.90
CA THR A 190 -4.34 -1.93 -5.67
C THR A 190 -3.09 -1.59 -6.46
N SER A 191 -1.91 -1.76 -5.86
CA SER A 191 -0.63 -1.49 -6.52
C SER A 191 -0.44 -2.39 -7.74
N GLY A 192 -0.79 -3.67 -7.61
CA GLY A 192 -0.76 -4.62 -8.73
C GLY A 192 -1.73 -4.23 -9.84
N LEU A 193 -2.96 -3.87 -9.47
CA LEU A 193 -3.97 -3.40 -10.43
C LEU A 193 -3.51 -2.10 -11.12
N MET A 194 -2.94 -1.16 -10.37
CA MET A 194 -2.36 0.08 -10.90
C MET A 194 -1.29 -0.24 -11.95
N ALA A 195 -0.37 -1.13 -11.61
CA ALA A 195 0.72 -1.52 -12.51
C ALA A 195 0.17 -2.19 -13.79
N GLU A 196 -0.85 -3.04 -13.64
CA GLU A 196 -1.54 -3.68 -14.77
C GLU A 196 -2.19 -2.63 -15.68
N MET A 197 -3.01 -1.74 -15.11
CA MET A 197 -3.77 -0.74 -15.88
C MET A 197 -2.86 0.29 -16.56
N LEU A 198 -1.70 0.59 -15.98
CA LEU A 198 -0.70 1.50 -16.56
C LEU A 198 0.22 0.79 -17.56
N ASN A 199 0.10 -0.53 -17.68
CA ASN A 199 1.02 -1.35 -18.47
C ASN A 199 2.47 -1.08 -18.05
N ALA A 200 2.71 -1.11 -16.74
CA ALA A 200 4.04 -0.84 -16.18
C ALA A 200 5.02 -1.96 -16.53
N ASP A 201 6.30 -1.61 -16.57
CA ASP A 201 7.39 -2.57 -16.79
C ASP A 201 7.70 -3.35 -15.50
N MET A 202 7.44 -2.75 -14.33
CA MET A 202 7.79 -3.36 -13.05
C MET A 202 6.80 -2.95 -11.95
N LEU A 203 6.46 -3.93 -11.11
CA LEU A 203 5.81 -3.70 -9.82
C LEU A 203 6.86 -3.94 -8.74
N MET A 204 7.18 -2.92 -7.95
CA MET A 204 8.15 -3.00 -6.87
C MET A 204 7.43 -2.85 -5.53
N ILE A 205 7.44 -3.89 -4.72
CA ILE A 205 6.81 -3.87 -3.39
C ILE A 205 7.91 -3.79 -2.34
N LEU A 206 7.95 -2.66 -1.62
CA LEU A 206 8.97 -2.41 -0.59
C LEU A 206 8.39 -2.75 0.78
N THR A 207 9.03 -3.67 1.47
CA THR A 207 8.55 -4.26 2.70
C THR A 207 9.67 -4.28 3.76
N SER A 208 9.49 -5.03 4.84
CA SER A 208 10.45 -5.06 5.95
C SER A 208 11.56 -6.09 5.77
N VAL A 209 11.47 -6.94 4.76
CA VAL A 209 12.46 -8.00 4.53
C VAL A 209 13.14 -7.82 3.18
N GLU A 210 14.39 -8.30 3.09
CA GLU A 210 15.18 -8.24 1.85
C GLU A 210 14.60 -9.18 0.79
N ASN A 211 14.22 -10.39 1.20
CA ASN A 211 13.70 -11.43 0.33
C ASN A 211 12.44 -12.05 0.93
N VAL A 212 11.55 -12.49 0.08
CA VAL A 212 10.45 -13.39 0.47
C VAL A 212 11.07 -14.74 0.83
N SER A 213 10.57 -15.39 1.88
CA SER A 213 11.05 -16.73 2.26
C SER A 213 9.91 -17.76 2.22
N ILE A 214 10.26 -19.00 1.87
CA ILE A 214 9.39 -20.15 2.14
C ILE A 214 9.84 -20.78 3.45
N ASN A 215 8.93 -21.53 4.09
CA ASN A 215 9.15 -22.16 5.40
C ASN A 215 9.57 -21.14 6.47
N TYR A 216 8.98 -19.94 6.38
CA TYR A 216 9.33 -18.79 7.23
C TYR A 216 9.21 -19.14 8.72
N GLY A 217 10.23 -18.78 9.49
CA GLY A 217 10.25 -19.00 10.93
C GLY A 217 10.59 -20.43 11.33
N THR A 218 11.00 -21.28 10.41
CA THR A 218 11.42 -22.67 10.70
C THR A 218 12.91 -22.86 10.42
N PRO A 219 13.51 -23.95 10.91
CA PRO A 219 14.92 -24.26 10.57
C PRO A 219 15.18 -24.45 9.07
N ASP A 220 14.12 -24.72 8.28
CA ASP A 220 14.21 -24.92 6.84
C ASP A 220 13.86 -23.65 6.06
N GLU A 221 13.83 -22.48 6.71
CA GLU A 221 13.56 -21.21 6.06
C GLU A 221 14.55 -20.97 4.91
N LYS A 222 13.99 -20.61 3.75
CA LYS A 222 14.80 -20.39 2.54
C LYS A 222 14.36 -19.09 1.86
N PRO A 223 15.24 -18.09 1.77
CA PRO A 223 14.95 -16.89 1.00
C PRO A 223 14.90 -17.20 -0.50
N LEU A 224 13.96 -16.55 -1.19
CA LEU A 224 13.77 -16.70 -2.63
C LEU A 224 14.43 -15.52 -3.33
N GLU A 225 15.27 -15.82 -4.33
CA GLU A 225 15.98 -14.79 -5.09
C GLU A 225 15.32 -14.56 -6.45
N HIS A 226 15.33 -15.54 -7.33
CA HIS A 226 14.73 -15.49 -8.66
C HIS A 226 13.74 -16.63 -8.77
N ILE A 227 12.48 -16.33 -9.02
CA ILE A 227 11.44 -17.35 -9.16
C ILE A 227 10.53 -17.02 -10.34
N THR A 228 9.89 -18.04 -10.88
CA THR A 228 8.90 -17.88 -11.95
C THR A 228 7.51 -17.63 -11.36
N VAL A 229 6.59 -17.16 -12.19
CA VAL A 229 5.16 -17.07 -11.82
C VAL A 229 4.65 -18.44 -11.38
N ALA A 230 5.06 -19.52 -12.06
CA ALA A 230 4.65 -20.88 -11.69
C ALA A 230 5.13 -21.26 -10.27
N ASP A 231 6.39 -20.92 -9.92
CA ASP A 231 6.91 -21.12 -8.56
C ASP A 231 6.08 -20.33 -7.54
N ALA A 232 5.80 -19.06 -7.83
CA ALA A 232 5.03 -18.19 -6.93
C ALA A 232 3.64 -18.78 -6.69
N LYS A 233 2.96 -19.22 -7.73
CA LYS A 233 1.62 -19.85 -7.63
C LYS A 233 1.68 -21.13 -6.82
N LYS A 234 2.70 -21.95 -7.01
CA LYS A 234 2.92 -23.18 -6.24
C LYS A 234 3.05 -22.85 -4.75
N TYR A 235 3.90 -21.89 -4.39
CA TYR A 235 4.12 -21.52 -2.98
C TYR A 235 2.87 -20.90 -2.35
N ILE A 236 2.10 -20.13 -3.12
CA ILE A 236 0.80 -19.61 -2.66
C ILE A 236 -0.15 -20.79 -2.34
N ALA A 237 -0.25 -21.76 -3.25
CA ALA A 237 -1.13 -22.93 -3.08
C ALA A 237 -0.71 -23.80 -1.89
N GLU A 238 0.59 -23.82 -1.58
CA GLU A 238 1.15 -24.55 -0.42
C GLU A 238 0.93 -23.80 0.90
N GLY A 239 0.37 -22.57 0.88
CA GLY A 239 0.14 -21.79 2.09
C GLY A 239 1.43 -21.25 2.71
N GLN A 240 2.44 -20.97 1.91
CA GLN A 240 3.75 -20.53 2.40
C GLN A 240 3.73 -19.10 2.95
N PHE A 241 2.70 -18.30 2.65
CA PHE A 241 2.73 -16.86 2.93
C PHE A 241 1.61 -16.43 3.87
N GLY A 242 1.94 -15.59 4.85
CA GLY A 242 0.96 -15.08 5.82
C GLY A 242 -0.14 -14.26 5.15
N GLU A 243 -1.40 -14.60 5.48
CA GLU A 243 -2.62 -14.05 4.83
C GLU A 243 -2.69 -12.53 4.87
N ASN A 244 -2.24 -11.92 5.97
CA ASN A 244 -2.34 -10.47 6.18
C ASN A 244 -1.00 -9.75 5.99
N SER A 245 -0.03 -10.42 5.36
CA SER A 245 1.32 -9.84 5.22
C SER A 245 1.92 -10.12 3.84
N MET A 246 2.52 -11.29 3.65
CA MET A 246 3.23 -11.60 2.39
C MET A 246 2.28 -12.10 1.29
N LEU A 247 1.18 -12.78 1.64
CA LEU A 247 0.27 -13.34 0.63
C LEU A 247 -0.29 -12.28 -0.33
N PRO A 248 -0.83 -11.14 0.14
CA PRO A 248 -1.32 -10.11 -0.80
C PRO A 248 -0.24 -9.58 -1.75
N LYS A 249 1.01 -9.52 -1.28
CA LYS A 249 2.15 -9.07 -2.10
C LYS A 249 2.42 -10.06 -3.23
N MET A 250 2.43 -11.35 -2.90
CA MET A 250 2.65 -12.43 -3.88
C MET A 250 1.48 -12.51 -4.87
N GLU A 251 0.23 -12.38 -4.38
CA GLU A 251 -0.96 -12.36 -5.25
C GLU A 251 -0.93 -11.17 -6.22
N ALA A 252 -0.57 -9.98 -5.72
CA ALA A 252 -0.45 -8.78 -6.55
C ALA A 252 0.61 -8.97 -7.65
N ALA A 253 1.77 -9.52 -7.29
CA ALA A 253 2.85 -9.79 -8.23
C ALA A 253 2.40 -10.77 -9.32
N VAL A 254 1.80 -11.90 -8.93
CA VAL A 254 1.34 -12.92 -9.88
C VAL A 254 0.29 -12.34 -10.83
N SER A 255 -0.72 -11.64 -10.29
CA SER A 255 -1.79 -11.05 -11.10
C SER A 255 -1.22 -10.06 -12.13
N PHE A 256 -0.31 -9.20 -11.70
CA PHE A 256 0.35 -8.23 -12.58
C PHE A 256 1.12 -8.93 -13.71
N LEU A 257 1.89 -9.95 -13.37
CA LEU A 257 2.76 -10.65 -14.33
C LEU A 257 1.94 -11.45 -15.35
N GLU A 258 0.85 -12.08 -14.92
CA GLU A 258 0.00 -12.89 -15.83
C GLU A 258 -0.73 -12.05 -16.87
N LYS A 259 -0.87 -10.74 -16.65
CA LYS A 259 -1.64 -9.84 -17.52
C LYS A 259 -0.79 -9.14 -18.60
N GLY A 260 0.49 -9.46 -18.71
CA GLY A 260 1.35 -8.84 -19.72
C GLY A 260 2.65 -9.59 -19.93
N ILE A 261 3.38 -9.19 -20.96
CA ILE A 261 4.64 -9.82 -21.36
C ILE A 261 5.81 -8.87 -21.05
N GLY A 262 6.93 -9.42 -20.63
CA GLY A 262 8.15 -8.66 -20.39
C GLY A 262 8.11 -7.81 -19.11
N ARG A 263 7.24 -8.19 -18.18
CA ARG A 263 7.08 -7.54 -16.88
C ARG A 263 7.91 -8.24 -15.83
N THR A 264 8.28 -7.50 -14.78
CA THR A 264 9.02 -8.02 -13.62
C THR A 264 8.34 -7.53 -12.34
N ALA A 265 8.24 -8.36 -11.33
CA ALA A 265 7.86 -7.94 -9.99
C ALA A 265 9.06 -8.13 -9.06
N VAL A 266 9.29 -7.17 -8.16
CA VAL A 266 10.38 -7.21 -7.19
C VAL A 266 9.79 -6.95 -5.79
N ILE A 267 10.08 -7.83 -4.86
CA ILE A 267 9.73 -7.66 -3.44
C ILE A 267 11.04 -7.58 -2.66
N THR A 268 11.27 -6.45 -1.99
CA THR A 268 12.52 -6.25 -1.25
C THR A 268 12.34 -5.19 -0.15
N SER A 269 13.42 -4.86 0.55
CA SER A 269 13.42 -3.81 1.56
C SER A 269 13.59 -2.42 0.91
N ILE A 270 13.20 -1.38 1.65
CA ILE A 270 13.35 -0.01 1.14
C ILE A 270 14.80 0.34 0.85
N ASP A 271 15.73 -0.13 1.68
CA ASP A 271 17.16 0.16 1.51
C ASP A 271 17.76 -0.55 0.29
N SER A 272 17.12 -1.61 -0.17
CA SER A 272 17.57 -2.40 -1.32
C SER A 272 16.81 -2.07 -2.61
N ALA A 273 15.96 -1.03 -2.60
CA ALA A 273 15.10 -0.70 -3.75
C ALA A 273 15.90 -0.47 -5.04
N LEU A 274 16.97 0.32 -4.98
CA LEU A 274 17.79 0.58 -6.17
C LEU A 274 18.46 -0.69 -6.69
N ALA A 275 19.03 -1.50 -5.81
CA ALA A 275 19.63 -2.77 -6.19
C ALA A 275 18.58 -3.74 -6.76
N GLY A 276 17.38 -3.77 -6.18
CA GLY A 276 16.25 -4.55 -6.70
C GLY A 276 15.81 -4.10 -8.08
N PHE A 277 15.73 -2.78 -8.31
CA PHE A 277 15.42 -2.20 -9.62
C PHE A 277 16.44 -2.64 -10.67
N GLN A 278 17.69 -2.79 -10.27
CA GLN A 278 18.80 -3.23 -11.14
C GLN A 278 18.87 -4.77 -11.26
N GLY A 279 18.00 -5.52 -10.61
CA GLY A 279 17.98 -6.98 -10.67
C GLY A 279 19.06 -7.65 -9.85
N LYS A 280 19.60 -6.96 -8.85
CA LYS A 280 20.77 -7.45 -8.06
C LYS A 280 20.41 -8.07 -6.72
N THR A 281 19.21 -7.79 -6.19
CA THR A 281 18.77 -8.28 -4.89
C THR A 281 17.26 -8.30 -4.80
N GLY A 282 16.76 -8.87 -3.70
CA GLY A 282 15.33 -9.04 -3.46
C GLY A 282 14.78 -10.31 -4.08
N THR A 283 13.49 -10.53 -3.97
CA THR A 283 12.81 -11.61 -4.67
C THR A 283 12.29 -11.05 -5.99
N ILE A 284 12.84 -11.54 -7.07
CA ILE A 284 12.50 -11.15 -8.44
C ILE A 284 11.61 -12.25 -9.03
N ILE A 285 10.44 -11.85 -9.53
CA ILE A 285 9.45 -12.77 -10.10
C ILE A 285 9.21 -12.37 -11.57
N GLU A 286 9.30 -13.34 -12.51
CA GLU A 286 9.07 -13.11 -13.95
C GLU A 286 8.52 -14.36 -14.66
#